data_48c3bd6b0ebb9e6e2772e2c04014f91f
#
_entry.id   48c3bd6b0ebb9e6e2772e2c04014f91f
#
_cell.length_a   1.000
_cell.length_b   1.000
_cell.length_c   1.000
_cell.angle_alpha   90.00
_cell.angle_beta   90.00
_cell.angle_gamma   90.00
#
_symmetry.space_group_name_H-M   'P 1'
#
loop_
_entity.id
_entity.type
_entity.pdbx_description
1 polymer ?
#
loop_
_entity_poly.entity_id
_entity_poly.type
_entity_poly.pdbx_seq_one_letter_code
_entity_poly.pdbx_strand_id
1 'polypeptide(L)'
;YAEVGVQHIVPFIKSLDSYLSEIASTIVNPDKQIAKYITNREDTPDGKEDNIFDGNASTELVYKSPNTISTGTYVGIKYSKAIDVNHVIFRMGANSNPRDTFLKAKVQYTTDGKNWTDVNDTEYDLPNNVELTDLNLKGVKGIRMIATEDKSNTWLGVRDILVNPTTTPSTSTDKGTLSMTKIGVKGGSLDNLLDDNESTYAHFAESPYKAGEIKDYIPVDAAVTLTFNNPKKLGTINFVQDSGTDKITRYALEYSVDGTNWKTLKEYAGDATVHLNVEDQDL
;
A
#
# COMPACT_ATOMS: atom_id res chain seq x y z
N TYR A 1 10.95 -34.25 -30.66
CA TYR A 1 9.68 -34.55 -29.96
C TYR A 1 9.73 -34.10 -28.48
N ALA A 2 10.90 -34.22 -27.81
CA ALA A 2 11.03 -33.84 -26.39
C ALA A 2 11.05 -32.31 -26.15
N GLU A 3 11.62 -31.50 -27.05
CA GLU A 3 11.74 -30.07 -26.88
C GLU A 3 10.41 -29.33 -27.05
N VAL A 4 9.50 -29.77 -27.90
CA VAL A 4 8.20 -29.15 -28.10
C VAL A 4 7.30 -29.36 -26.87
N GLY A 5 7.41 -30.52 -26.19
CA GLY A 5 6.67 -30.80 -24.96
C GLY A 5 7.06 -29.88 -23.80
N VAL A 6 8.35 -29.60 -23.63
CA VAL A 6 8.86 -28.76 -22.53
C VAL A 6 8.45 -27.31 -22.67
N GLN A 7 8.42 -26.77 -23.90
CA GLN A 7 8.02 -25.36 -24.12
C GLN A 7 6.54 -25.09 -23.82
N HIS A 8 5.68 -26.09 -23.91
CA HIS A 8 4.25 -25.93 -23.64
C HIS A 8 3.85 -26.30 -22.20
N ILE A 9 4.61 -27.19 -21.54
CA ILE A 9 4.32 -27.61 -20.16
C ILE A 9 4.70 -26.53 -19.15
N VAL A 10 5.81 -25.82 -19.31
CA VAL A 10 6.28 -24.81 -18.36
C VAL A 10 5.31 -23.63 -18.18
N PRO A 11 4.75 -23.00 -19.22
CA PRO A 11 3.71 -21.99 -19.08
C PRO A 11 2.43 -22.54 -18.44
N PHE A 12 2.05 -23.78 -18.77
CA PHE A 12 0.88 -24.43 -18.18
C PHE A 12 1.07 -24.69 -16.68
N ILE A 13 2.24 -25.18 -16.24
CA ILE A 13 2.56 -25.40 -14.83
C ILE A 13 2.56 -24.07 -14.07
N LYS A 14 3.16 -22.99 -14.62
CA LYS A 14 3.16 -21.67 -14.00
C LYS A 14 1.75 -21.08 -13.85
N SER A 15 0.90 -21.29 -14.84
CA SER A 15 -0.49 -20.85 -14.79
C SER A 15 -1.31 -21.66 -13.79
N LEU A 16 -1.03 -22.96 -13.67
CA LEU A 16 -1.64 -23.84 -12.69
C LEU A 16 -1.19 -23.51 -11.26
N ASP A 17 0.10 -23.23 -11.06
CA ASP A 17 0.62 -22.81 -9.75
C ASP A 17 0.01 -21.48 -9.29
N SER A 18 -0.16 -20.53 -10.21
CA SER A 18 -0.85 -19.27 -9.94
C SER A 18 -2.31 -19.51 -9.55
N TYR A 19 -3.00 -20.37 -10.30
CA TYR A 19 -4.40 -20.74 -10.04
C TYR A 19 -4.56 -21.53 -8.74
N LEU A 20 -3.65 -22.46 -8.46
CA LEU A 20 -3.64 -23.24 -7.21
C LEU A 20 -3.29 -22.37 -6.00
N SER A 21 -2.43 -21.36 -6.16
CA SER A 21 -2.12 -20.38 -5.13
C SER A 21 -3.34 -19.50 -4.83
N GLU A 22 -4.07 -19.09 -5.86
CA GLU A 22 -5.33 -18.33 -5.70
C GLU A 22 -6.41 -19.18 -5.00
N ILE A 23 -6.56 -20.45 -5.39
CA ILE A 23 -7.47 -21.38 -4.71
C ILE A 23 -7.01 -21.66 -3.28
N ALA A 24 -5.73 -21.89 -3.05
CA ALA A 24 -5.19 -22.18 -1.73
C ALA A 24 -5.39 -20.99 -0.79
N SER A 25 -5.16 -19.76 -1.26
CA SER A 25 -5.44 -18.55 -0.46
C SER A 25 -6.92 -18.40 -0.11
N THR A 26 -7.81 -18.85 -1.00
CA THR A 26 -9.26 -18.84 -0.79
C THR A 26 -9.72 -19.96 0.16
N ILE A 27 -9.03 -21.12 0.16
CA ILE A 27 -9.38 -22.28 0.99
C ILE A 27 -8.80 -22.16 2.41
N VAL A 28 -7.57 -21.59 2.54
CA VAL A 28 -6.87 -21.51 3.83
C VAL A 28 -7.48 -20.46 4.75
N ASN A 29 -8.11 -19.41 4.20
CA ASN A 29 -8.83 -18.43 4.99
C ASN A 29 -10.13 -18.00 4.31
N PRO A 30 -11.20 -18.81 4.38
CA PRO A 30 -12.50 -18.49 3.77
C PRO A 30 -13.13 -17.22 4.36
N ASP A 31 -12.62 -16.73 5.48
CA ASP A 31 -13.05 -15.50 6.13
C ASP A 31 -12.22 -14.27 5.75
N LYS A 32 -11.11 -14.44 5.04
CA LYS A 32 -10.28 -13.32 4.60
C LYS A 32 -11.03 -12.41 3.63
N GLN A 33 -11.08 -11.14 3.98
CA GLN A 33 -11.59 -10.08 3.11
C GLN A 33 -10.56 -9.81 2.03
N ILE A 34 -10.92 -10.02 0.76
CA ILE A 34 -10.06 -9.70 -0.39
C ILE A 34 -10.63 -8.47 -1.08
N ALA A 35 -9.82 -7.45 -1.23
CA ALA A 35 -10.09 -6.30 -2.07
C ALA A 35 -9.37 -6.49 -3.41
N LYS A 36 -10.06 -6.20 -4.51
CA LYS A 36 -9.51 -6.27 -5.86
C LYS A 36 -9.77 -4.97 -6.61
N TYR A 37 -8.74 -4.44 -7.24
CA TYR A 37 -8.89 -3.31 -8.16
C TYR A 37 -9.81 -3.64 -9.33
N ILE A 38 -10.62 -2.69 -9.74
CA ILE A 38 -11.50 -2.80 -10.91
C ILE A 38 -11.43 -1.55 -11.77
N THR A 39 -11.42 -1.75 -13.08
CA THR A 39 -11.52 -0.70 -14.08
C THR A 39 -12.11 -1.27 -15.37
N ASN A 40 -12.60 -0.42 -16.26
CA ASN A 40 -12.90 -0.77 -17.66
C ASN A 40 -11.85 -0.21 -18.64
N ARG A 41 -10.70 0.23 -18.14
CA ARG A 41 -9.55 0.51 -19.01
C ARG A 41 -8.95 -0.81 -19.49
N GLU A 42 -8.62 -0.88 -20.77
CA GLU A 42 -8.05 -2.06 -21.42
C GLU A 42 -6.52 -1.95 -21.62
N ASP A 43 -5.98 -0.73 -21.53
CA ASP A 43 -4.55 -0.50 -21.64
C ASP A 43 -3.82 -0.92 -20.34
N THR A 44 -2.59 -1.40 -20.51
CA THR A 44 -1.72 -1.72 -19.36
C THR A 44 -1.22 -0.43 -18.72
N PRO A 45 -1.47 -0.21 -17.43
CA PRO A 45 -0.96 0.98 -16.75
C PRO A 45 0.54 0.89 -16.49
N ASP A 46 1.18 2.03 -16.37
CA ASP A 46 2.46 2.13 -15.67
C ASP A 46 2.20 2.04 -14.16
N GLY A 47 3.02 1.27 -13.44
CA GLY A 47 2.85 0.98 -12.02
C GLY A 47 2.23 -0.39 -11.75
N LYS A 48 1.90 -0.66 -10.49
CA LYS A 48 1.32 -1.93 -10.03
C LYS A 48 -0.03 -1.68 -9.38
N GLU A 49 -0.98 -2.61 -9.55
CA GLU A 49 -2.30 -2.50 -8.92
C GLU A 49 -2.23 -2.34 -7.39
N ASP A 50 -1.25 -2.95 -6.74
CA ASP A 50 -1.05 -2.84 -5.30
C ASP A 50 -0.77 -1.41 -4.83
N ASN A 51 -0.25 -0.54 -5.71
CA ASN A 51 0.02 0.86 -5.41
C ASN A 51 -1.24 1.63 -4.99
N ILE A 52 -2.43 1.21 -5.42
CA ILE A 52 -3.67 1.92 -5.07
C ILE A 52 -4.18 1.61 -3.66
N PHE A 53 -3.59 0.62 -2.98
CA PHE A 53 -4.00 0.17 -1.65
C PHE A 53 -2.99 0.53 -0.56
N ASP A 54 -1.81 1.03 -0.93
CA ASP A 54 -0.67 1.16 -0.02
C ASP A 54 -0.71 2.43 0.84
N GLY A 55 -1.63 3.37 0.55
CA GLY A 55 -1.74 4.64 1.26
C GLY A 55 -0.62 5.62 0.98
N ASN A 56 0.29 5.28 0.06
CA ASN A 56 1.43 6.10 -0.33
C ASN A 56 1.11 6.94 -1.58
N ALA A 57 0.79 8.20 -1.40
CA ALA A 57 0.45 9.10 -2.50
C ALA A 57 1.58 9.32 -3.53
N SER A 58 2.79 8.80 -3.27
CA SER A 58 3.93 8.86 -4.22
C SER A 58 3.96 7.67 -5.19
N THR A 59 3.25 6.59 -4.89
CA THR A 59 3.04 5.47 -5.81
C THR A 59 1.78 5.68 -6.64
N GLU A 60 1.70 5.11 -7.83
CA GLU A 60 0.59 5.35 -8.73
C GLU A 60 0.40 4.27 -9.78
N LEU A 61 -0.79 4.24 -10.38
CA LEU A 61 -1.10 3.62 -11.66
C LEU A 61 -1.39 4.71 -12.67
N VAL A 62 -0.79 4.68 -13.86
CA VAL A 62 -1.04 5.68 -14.90
C VAL A 62 -1.42 5.00 -16.21
N TYR A 63 -2.63 5.22 -16.67
CA TYR A 63 -3.14 4.79 -17.96
C TYR A 63 -2.88 5.87 -19.01
N LYS A 64 -2.10 5.54 -20.04
CA LYS A 64 -1.63 6.50 -21.05
C LYS A 64 -2.28 6.36 -22.42
N SER A 65 -2.88 5.21 -22.71
CA SER A 65 -3.47 4.92 -24.02
C SER A 65 -4.89 4.31 -23.87
N PRO A 66 -5.93 4.84 -24.53
CA PRO A 66 -5.88 6.06 -25.31
C PRO A 66 -5.66 7.30 -24.45
N ASN A 67 -5.12 8.38 -25.05
CA ASN A 67 -4.92 9.67 -24.38
C ASN A 67 -6.25 10.44 -24.22
N THR A 68 -7.27 9.72 -23.75
CA THR A 68 -8.62 10.23 -23.52
C THR A 68 -9.28 9.42 -22.39
N ILE A 69 -10.21 10.05 -21.70
CA ILE A 69 -11.11 9.43 -20.74
C ILE A 69 -12.53 9.65 -21.24
N SER A 70 -13.23 8.59 -21.53
CA SER A 70 -14.63 8.67 -21.98
C SER A 70 -15.59 8.59 -20.80
N THR A 71 -16.76 9.19 -20.96
CA THR A 71 -17.90 9.01 -20.04
C THR A 71 -18.14 7.53 -19.81
N GLY A 72 -18.31 7.14 -18.54
CA GLY A 72 -18.44 5.75 -18.13
C GLY A 72 -17.11 5.03 -17.82
N THR A 73 -15.95 5.65 -18.09
CA THR A 73 -14.67 5.14 -17.60
C THR A 73 -14.67 5.14 -16.06
N TYR A 74 -14.23 4.06 -15.44
CA TYR A 74 -14.19 3.98 -13.99
C TYR A 74 -12.91 3.32 -13.45
N VAL A 75 -12.64 3.63 -12.20
CA VAL A 75 -11.65 2.97 -11.33
C VAL A 75 -12.29 2.71 -9.98
N GLY A 76 -11.95 1.60 -9.34
CA GLY A 76 -12.57 1.25 -8.06
C GLY A 76 -12.04 -0.03 -7.45
N ILE A 77 -12.77 -0.51 -6.45
CA ILE A 77 -12.46 -1.72 -5.70
C ILE A 77 -13.71 -2.60 -5.63
N LYS A 78 -13.53 -3.90 -5.75
CA LYS A 78 -14.51 -4.93 -5.39
C LYS A 78 -14.01 -5.78 -4.25
N TYR A 79 -14.93 -6.22 -3.41
CA TYR A 79 -14.67 -7.06 -2.24
C TYR A 79 -15.19 -8.48 -2.43
N SER A 80 -14.46 -9.47 -1.95
CA SER A 80 -14.87 -10.87 -1.91
C SER A 80 -16.09 -11.09 -1.01
N LYS A 81 -16.19 -10.33 0.08
CA LYS A 81 -17.32 -10.29 1.02
C LYS A 81 -17.82 -8.86 1.16
N ALA A 82 -19.11 -8.73 1.44
CA ALA A 82 -19.70 -7.42 1.71
C ALA A 82 -19.11 -6.81 3.01
N ILE A 83 -18.83 -5.51 2.96
CA ILE A 83 -18.36 -4.72 4.09
C ILE A 83 -19.28 -3.53 4.35
N ASP A 84 -19.25 -3.00 5.55
CA ASP A 84 -19.82 -1.69 5.84
C ASP A 84 -18.81 -0.61 5.52
N VAL A 85 -19.22 0.44 4.83
CA VAL A 85 -18.33 1.54 4.42
C VAL A 85 -18.79 2.85 5.07
N ASN A 86 -17.88 3.48 5.79
CA ASN A 86 -18.10 4.75 6.46
C ASN A 86 -17.19 5.87 5.93
N HIS A 87 -16.03 5.51 5.39
CA HIS A 87 -15.02 6.45 4.93
C HIS A 87 -14.38 5.95 3.64
N VAL A 88 -14.22 6.84 2.66
CA VAL A 88 -13.55 6.54 1.39
C VAL A 88 -12.67 7.71 0.97
N ILE A 89 -11.49 7.39 0.46
CA ILE A 89 -10.57 8.36 -0.13
C ILE A 89 -10.19 7.89 -1.54
N PHE A 90 -10.42 8.75 -2.54
CA PHE A 90 -9.86 8.61 -3.87
C PHE A 90 -8.78 9.66 -4.07
N ARG A 91 -7.53 9.24 -4.22
CA ARG A 91 -6.43 10.10 -4.64
C ARG A 91 -6.14 9.85 -6.11
N MET A 92 -6.56 10.78 -6.95
CA MET A 92 -6.49 10.70 -8.39
C MET A 92 -5.41 11.64 -8.94
N GLY A 93 -5.14 11.50 -10.25
CA GLY A 93 -4.13 12.28 -10.95
C GLY A 93 -2.74 11.68 -10.84
N ALA A 94 -1.94 11.82 -11.88
CA ALA A 94 -0.56 11.36 -11.87
C ALA A 94 0.33 12.30 -11.04
N ASN A 95 1.39 11.77 -10.43
CA ASN A 95 2.37 12.58 -9.68
C ASN A 95 3.06 13.61 -10.58
N SER A 96 3.27 13.27 -11.86
CA SER A 96 3.82 14.19 -12.85
C SER A 96 2.85 15.28 -13.28
N ASN A 97 1.53 15.02 -13.20
CA ASN A 97 0.49 15.97 -13.57
C ASN A 97 -0.82 15.64 -12.83
N PRO A 98 -1.16 16.40 -11.78
CA PRO A 98 -2.38 16.16 -10.99
C PRO A 98 -3.68 16.35 -11.81
N ARG A 99 -3.60 16.93 -13.01
CA ARG A 99 -4.73 17.05 -13.91
C ARG A 99 -5.02 15.79 -14.73
N ASP A 100 -4.17 14.78 -14.68
CA ASP A 100 -4.39 13.50 -15.33
C ASP A 100 -5.41 12.66 -14.54
N THR A 101 -6.62 13.19 -14.46
CA THR A 101 -7.79 12.63 -13.78
C THR A 101 -9.05 12.88 -14.62
N PHE A 102 -10.19 12.42 -14.17
CA PHE A 102 -11.49 12.68 -14.81
C PHE A 102 -11.75 14.19 -14.99
N LEU A 103 -12.52 14.58 -16.01
CA LEU A 103 -13.02 15.95 -16.11
C LEU A 103 -14.09 16.16 -15.06
N LYS A 104 -15.11 15.30 -15.08
CA LYS A 104 -16.13 15.21 -14.05
C LYS A 104 -16.36 13.76 -13.66
N ALA A 105 -16.68 13.51 -12.40
CA ALA A 105 -16.91 12.18 -11.90
C ALA A 105 -17.90 12.13 -10.74
N LYS A 106 -18.49 10.94 -10.56
CA LYS A 106 -19.28 10.59 -9.38
C LYS A 106 -18.66 9.39 -8.66
N VAL A 107 -18.95 9.29 -7.36
CA VAL A 107 -18.60 8.11 -6.57
C VAL A 107 -19.83 7.23 -6.45
N GLN A 108 -19.66 5.94 -6.72
CA GLN A 108 -20.73 4.94 -6.70
C GLN A 108 -20.34 3.74 -5.86
N TYR A 109 -21.33 3.07 -5.27
CA TYR A 109 -21.17 1.81 -4.57
C TYR A 109 -22.15 0.75 -5.11
N THR A 110 -21.88 -0.50 -4.78
CA THR A 110 -22.75 -1.64 -5.12
C THR A 110 -22.83 -2.61 -3.94
N THR A 111 -24.01 -3.17 -3.69
CA THR A 111 -24.24 -4.22 -2.71
C THR A 111 -24.39 -5.60 -3.33
N ASP A 112 -24.63 -5.69 -4.62
CA ASP A 112 -24.81 -6.94 -5.36
C ASP A 112 -23.65 -7.25 -6.33
N GLY A 113 -22.74 -6.28 -6.52
CA GLY A 113 -21.62 -6.36 -7.46
C GLY A 113 -21.98 -6.10 -8.92
N LYS A 114 -23.24 -5.73 -9.22
CA LYS A 114 -23.77 -5.52 -10.59
C LYS A 114 -24.39 -4.13 -10.75
N ASN A 115 -25.32 -3.78 -9.86
CA ASN A 115 -26.02 -2.52 -9.90
C ASN A 115 -25.29 -1.48 -9.06
N TRP A 116 -25.04 -0.31 -9.62
CA TRP A 116 -24.29 0.76 -8.98
C TRP A 116 -25.20 1.93 -8.64
N THR A 117 -25.03 2.48 -7.47
CA THR A 117 -25.78 3.62 -6.93
C THR A 117 -24.82 4.74 -6.57
N ASP A 118 -25.16 5.99 -6.89
CA ASP A 118 -24.38 7.15 -6.45
C ASP A 118 -24.34 7.21 -4.92
N VAL A 119 -23.16 7.47 -4.36
CA VAL A 119 -22.98 7.60 -2.90
C VAL A 119 -23.69 8.86 -2.40
N ASN A 120 -23.67 9.91 -3.23
CA ASN A 120 -24.36 11.18 -3.00
C ASN A 120 -24.66 11.86 -4.36
N ASP A 121 -25.31 13.01 -4.34
CA ASP A 121 -25.65 13.78 -5.54
C ASP A 121 -24.47 14.60 -6.08
N THR A 122 -23.31 14.57 -5.45
CA THR A 122 -22.17 15.38 -5.83
C THR A 122 -21.50 14.87 -7.09
N GLU A 123 -21.31 15.76 -8.05
CA GLU A 123 -20.44 15.59 -9.20
C GLU A 123 -19.13 16.37 -8.95
N TYR A 124 -18.01 15.69 -9.02
CA TYR A 124 -16.68 16.24 -8.69
C TYR A 124 -16.00 16.74 -9.97
N ASP A 125 -15.63 18.02 -10.00
CA ASP A 125 -14.83 18.62 -11.07
C ASP A 125 -13.34 18.33 -10.87
N LEU A 126 -12.66 17.78 -11.88
CA LEU A 126 -11.23 17.47 -11.85
C LEU A 126 -10.81 16.78 -10.53
N PRO A 127 -11.45 15.67 -10.14
CA PRO A 127 -11.24 15.05 -8.85
C PRO A 127 -9.78 14.62 -8.69
N ASN A 128 -9.05 15.24 -7.78
CA ASN A 128 -7.68 14.90 -7.45
C ASN A 128 -7.60 14.24 -6.08
N ASN A 129 -8.32 14.76 -5.11
CA ASN A 129 -8.46 14.16 -3.80
C ASN A 129 -9.93 14.29 -3.37
N VAL A 130 -10.64 13.17 -3.35
CA VAL A 130 -12.03 13.10 -2.91
C VAL A 130 -12.10 12.25 -1.67
N GLU A 131 -12.47 12.87 -0.57
CA GLU A 131 -12.64 12.23 0.72
C GLU A 131 -14.10 12.32 1.15
N LEU A 132 -14.68 11.17 1.50
CA LEU A 132 -16.06 11.01 1.93
C LEU A 132 -16.07 10.34 3.30
N THR A 133 -16.61 11.02 4.29
CA THR A 133 -16.76 10.54 5.66
C THR A 133 -18.22 10.36 6.03
N ASP A 134 -18.47 9.65 7.12
CA ASP A 134 -19.81 9.46 7.71
C ASP A 134 -20.85 8.86 6.74
N LEU A 135 -20.40 8.00 5.83
CA LEU A 135 -21.22 7.46 4.75
C LEU A 135 -22.29 6.47 5.21
N ASN A 136 -22.01 5.70 6.25
CA ASN A 136 -22.93 4.68 6.81
C ASN A 136 -23.51 3.70 5.76
N LEU A 137 -22.75 3.34 4.72
CA LEU A 137 -23.16 2.40 3.68
C LEU A 137 -23.04 0.96 4.22
N LYS A 138 -24.07 0.16 4.01
CA LYS A 138 -24.16 -1.22 4.52
C LYS A 138 -24.05 -2.24 3.40
N GLY A 139 -23.35 -3.34 3.67
CA GLY A 139 -23.29 -4.48 2.78
C GLY A 139 -22.62 -4.20 1.43
N VAL A 140 -21.64 -3.33 1.39
CA VAL A 140 -20.95 -2.89 0.15
C VAL A 140 -20.07 -4.01 -0.39
N LYS A 141 -20.26 -4.35 -1.67
CA LYS A 141 -19.41 -5.28 -2.42
C LYS A 141 -18.48 -4.60 -3.42
N GLY A 142 -18.60 -3.30 -3.58
CA GLY A 142 -17.67 -2.52 -4.40
C GLY A 142 -17.96 -1.04 -4.31
N ILE A 143 -16.92 -0.26 -4.58
CA ILE A 143 -16.97 1.19 -4.66
C ILE A 143 -16.12 1.65 -5.83
N ARG A 144 -16.55 2.68 -6.55
CA ARG A 144 -15.85 3.20 -7.72
C ARG A 144 -16.04 4.71 -7.89
N MET A 145 -15.11 5.33 -8.58
CA MET A 145 -15.28 6.64 -9.19
C MET A 145 -15.47 6.46 -10.69
N ILE A 146 -16.48 7.09 -11.26
CA ILE A 146 -16.86 6.96 -12.67
C ILE A 146 -16.94 8.31 -13.34
N ALA A 147 -16.37 8.43 -14.56
CA ALA A 147 -16.43 9.63 -15.39
C ALA A 147 -17.87 9.91 -15.84
N THR A 148 -18.31 11.15 -15.70
CA THR A 148 -19.60 11.64 -16.16
C THR A 148 -19.48 12.53 -17.40
N GLU A 149 -18.25 12.94 -17.76
CA GLU A 149 -17.94 13.77 -18.92
C GLU A 149 -16.64 13.31 -19.58
N ASP A 150 -16.59 13.42 -20.93
CA ASP A 150 -15.41 13.07 -21.73
C ASP A 150 -14.28 14.07 -21.53
N LYS A 151 -13.04 13.58 -21.51
CA LYS A 151 -11.84 14.40 -21.42
C LYS A 151 -10.79 13.93 -22.41
N SER A 152 -10.33 14.84 -23.27
CA SER A 152 -9.29 14.59 -24.26
C SER A 152 -7.93 15.10 -23.81
N ASN A 153 -6.86 14.61 -24.44
CA ASN A 153 -5.47 14.98 -24.16
C ASN A 153 -5.10 14.86 -22.67
N THR A 154 -5.43 13.72 -22.08
CA THR A 154 -5.20 13.44 -20.67
C THR A 154 -4.89 11.96 -20.46
N TRP A 155 -4.08 11.66 -19.52
CA TRP A 155 -3.92 10.32 -18.94
C TRP A 155 -4.92 10.12 -17.79
N LEU A 156 -4.95 8.93 -17.24
CA LEU A 156 -5.70 8.63 -16.03
C LEU A 156 -4.73 8.10 -14.97
N GLY A 157 -4.42 8.94 -14.00
CA GLY A 157 -3.61 8.59 -12.83
C GLY A 157 -4.50 8.20 -11.65
N VAL A 158 -4.13 7.13 -10.97
CA VAL A 158 -4.75 6.66 -9.73
C VAL A 158 -3.64 6.43 -8.73
N ARG A 159 -3.65 7.14 -7.60
CA ARG A 159 -2.65 7.00 -6.54
C ARG A 159 -3.15 6.11 -5.43
N ASP A 160 -4.35 6.37 -4.91
CA ASP A 160 -4.95 5.57 -3.85
C ASP A 160 -6.46 5.46 -4.00
N ILE A 161 -7.00 4.32 -3.60
CA ILE A 161 -8.42 4.12 -3.31
C ILE A 161 -8.50 3.45 -1.93
N LEU A 162 -8.69 4.24 -0.89
CA LEU A 162 -8.72 3.77 0.48
C LEU A 162 -10.15 3.72 1.00
N VAL A 163 -10.55 2.58 1.54
CA VAL A 163 -11.90 2.38 2.08
C VAL A 163 -11.78 2.01 3.55
N ASN A 164 -12.54 2.72 4.38
CA ASN A 164 -12.41 2.69 5.83
C ASN A 164 -10.94 2.76 6.25
N PRO A 165 -10.15 3.66 5.61
CA PRO A 165 -8.79 3.79 6.08
C PRO A 165 -8.89 3.98 7.58
N THR A 166 -8.13 3.23 8.33
CA THR A 166 -7.96 3.49 9.74
C THR A 166 -7.25 4.85 9.85
N THR A 167 -7.98 5.90 9.50
CA THR A 167 -7.73 7.19 10.06
C THR A 167 -8.20 7.10 11.51
N THR A 168 -7.47 6.37 12.29
CA THR A 168 -7.16 6.99 13.54
C THR A 168 -6.33 8.21 13.11
N PRO A 169 -6.86 9.46 13.20
CA PRO A 169 -5.95 10.53 13.50
C PRO A 169 -5.22 9.90 14.67
N SER A 170 -3.92 9.75 14.58
CA SER A 170 -3.12 9.41 15.74
C SER A 170 -3.21 10.61 16.68
N THR A 171 -4.36 10.81 17.29
CA THR A 171 -4.53 11.50 18.56
C THR A 171 -4.06 10.59 19.69
N SER A 172 -3.59 9.38 19.37
CA SER A 172 -2.73 8.64 20.26
C SER A 172 -1.44 9.43 20.35
N THR A 173 -1.31 10.19 21.43
CA THR A 173 -0.07 10.82 21.89
C THR A 173 1.05 9.79 22.12
N ASP A 174 0.74 8.51 22.02
CA ASP A 174 1.68 7.40 22.08
C ASP A 174 2.25 7.10 20.67
N LYS A 175 3.22 7.91 20.29
CA LYS A 175 4.06 7.66 19.10
C LYS A 175 4.98 6.45 19.29
N GLY A 176 4.97 5.84 20.47
CA GLY A 176 5.92 4.84 20.88
C GLY A 176 7.27 5.44 21.29
N THR A 177 8.13 4.59 21.83
CA THR A 177 9.50 4.93 22.22
C THR A 177 10.46 4.11 21.39
N LEU A 178 11.39 4.78 20.71
CA LEU A 178 12.45 4.14 19.95
C LEU A 178 13.62 3.77 20.89
N SER A 179 14.13 2.58 20.70
CA SER A 179 15.34 2.09 21.34
C SER A 179 16.23 1.35 20.35
N MET A 180 17.50 1.19 20.68
CA MET A 180 18.50 0.58 19.81
C MET A 180 19.27 -0.49 20.56
N THR A 181 19.64 -1.55 19.84
CA THR A 181 20.49 -2.62 20.33
C THR A 181 21.71 -2.76 19.42
N LYS A 182 22.91 -2.76 20.01
CA LYS A 182 24.22 -2.90 19.32
C LYS A 182 24.57 -1.80 18.32
N ILE A 183 23.72 -0.79 18.16
CA ILE A 183 23.95 0.37 17.28
C ILE A 183 23.63 1.67 18.02
N GLY A 184 24.14 2.77 17.50
CA GLY A 184 23.84 4.12 17.94
C GLY A 184 23.72 5.07 16.76
N VAL A 185 23.14 6.25 16.98
CA VAL A 185 23.01 7.28 15.96
C VAL A 185 24.37 7.96 15.75
N LYS A 186 24.91 7.88 14.54
CA LYS A 186 26.13 8.55 14.10
C LYS A 186 25.84 9.93 13.48
N GLY A 187 24.68 10.09 12.86
CA GLY A 187 24.24 11.33 12.21
C GLY A 187 22.72 11.41 12.12
N GLY A 188 22.20 12.61 12.05
CA GLY A 188 20.76 12.84 12.12
C GLY A 188 20.22 12.69 13.54
N SER A 189 18.95 12.28 13.67
CA SER A 189 18.29 12.05 14.95
C SER A 189 17.43 10.78 14.90
N LEU A 190 17.34 10.05 16.01
CA LEU A 190 16.44 8.92 16.13
C LEU A 190 14.97 9.30 15.94
N ASP A 191 14.58 10.50 16.39
CA ASP A 191 13.21 11.03 16.26
C ASP A 191 12.79 11.24 14.80
N ASN A 192 13.76 11.40 13.89
CA ASN A 192 13.51 11.53 12.46
C ASN A 192 12.87 10.26 11.84
N LEU A 193 12.93 9.12 12.52
CA LEU A 193 12.30 7.89 12.07
C LEU A 193 10.76 7.92 12.22
N LEU A 194 10.21 8.89 12.95
CA LEU A 194 8.78 9.00 13.27
C LEU A 194 8.20 10.38 12.94
N ASP A 195 8.87 11.16 12.09
CA ASP A 195 8.49 12.55 11.78
C ASP A 195 7.70 12.71 10.46
N ASP A 196 7.46 11.60 9.75
CA ASP A 196 6.80 11.55 8.43
C ASP A 196 7.50 12.39 7.34
N ASN A 197 8.82 12.60 7.47
CA ASN A 197 9.61 13.41 6.55
C ASN A 197 10.79 12.61 5.97
N GLU A 198 10.67 12.12 4.75
CA GLU A 198 11.71 11.35 4.08
C GLU A 198 13.00 12.14 3.78
N SER A 199 13.00 13.47 3.98
CA SER A 199 14.21 14.30 3.85
C SER A 199 15.07 14.30 5.10
N THR A 200 14.56 13.82 6.23
CA THR A 200 15.28 13.64 7.49
C THR A 200 15.71 12.20 7.64
N TYR A 201 16.73 11.94 8.45
CA TYR A 201 17.28 10.59 8.59
C TYR A 201 17.87 10.34 9.99
N ALA A 202 18.07 9.07 10.30
CA ALA A 202 18.95 8.59 11.33
C ALA A 202 20.02 7.67 10.70
N HIS A 203 21.29 8.02 10.83
CA HIS A 203 22.41 7.22 10.36
C HIS A 203 23.00 6.43 11.53
N PHE A 204 23.05 5.12 11.40
CA PHE A 204 23.48 4.21 12.45
C PHE A 204 24.88 3.68 12.23
N ALA A 205 25.57 3.41 13.35
CA ALA A 205 26.84 2.70 13.38
C ALA A 205 26.87 1.77 14.61
N GLU A 206 27.85 0.85 14.66
CA GLU A 206 28.06 -0.03 15.80
C GLU A 206 28.18 0.76 17.12
N SER A 207 27.55 0.28 18.18
CA SER A 207 27.65 0.88 19.51
C SER A 207 28.31 -0.11 20.50
N PRO A 208 29.27 0.39 21.33
CA PRO A 208 29.71 1.78 21.44
C PRO A 208 30.61 2.21 20.26
N TYR A 209 30.19 3.26 19.57
CA TYR A 209 31.00 3.89 18.53
C TYR A 209 32.18 4.61 19.14
N LYS A 210 33.42 4.22 18.75
CA LYS A 210 34.63 4.94 19.13
C LYS A 210 35.08 5.82 18.00
N ALA A 211 35.08 7.13 18.21
CA ALA A 211 35.57 8.08 17.23
C ALA A 211 37.01 7.75 16.81
N GLY A 212 37.23 7.54 15.50
CA GLY A 212 38.55 7.18 14.92
C GLY A 212 38.71 5.70 14.57
N GLU A 213 37.81 4.81 14.97
CA GLU A 213 37.74 3.44 14.45
C GLU A 213 36.90 3.40 13.19
N ILE A 214 37.51 3.02 12.06
CA ILE A 214 36.80 2.87 10.77
C ILE A 214 36.09 1.52 10.78
N LYS A 215 34.95 1.45 11.45
CA LYS A 215 34.05 0.30 11.37
C LYS A 215 32.61 0.77 11.30
N ASP A 216 32.27 1.37 10.17
CA ASP A 216 30.90 1.73 9.81
C ASP A 216 30.19 0.47 9.32
N TYR A 217 29.85 -0.45 10.19
CA TYR A 217 29.01 -1.60 9.86
C TYR A 217 27.90 -1.76 10.89
N ILE A 218 26.84 -2.36 10.48
CA ILE A 218 25.74 -2.77 11.35
C ILE A 218 25.99 -4.21 11.76
N PRO A 219 26.24 -4.48 13.06
CA PRO A 219 26.50 -5.83 13.54
C PRO A 219 25.28 -6.72 13.42
N VAL A 220 25.50 -8.03 13.34
CA VAL A 220 24.43 -9.03 13.40
C VAL A 220 23.67 -8.87 14.74
N ASP A 221 22.36 -9.06 14.70
CA ASP A 221 21.43 -8.83 15.82
C ASP A 221 21.38 -7.38 16.33
N ALA A 222 21.80 -6.41 15.49
CA ALA A 222 21.47 -5.01 15.72
C ALA A 222 19.98 -4.78 15.45
N ALA A 223 19.35 -3.96 16.27
CA ALA A 223 17.93 -3.65 16.11
C ALA A 223 17.62 -2.19 16.43
N VAL A 224 16.64 -1.67 15.73
CA VAL A 224 15.85 -0.49 16.12
C VAL A 224 14.47 -1.00 16.52
N THR A 225 14.05 -0.72 17.72
CA THR A 225 12.79 -1.20 18.29
C THR A 225 11.87 -0.02 18.60
N LEU A 226 10.64 -0.08 18.11
CA LEU A 226 9.57 0.84 18.47
C LEU A 226 8.65 0.15 19.48
N THR A 227 8.58 0.69 20.69
CA THR A 227 7.76 0.16 21.77
C THR A 227 6.59 1.11 22.07
N PHE A 228 5.37 0.58 22.05
CA PHE A 228 4.17 1.30 22.44
C PHE A 228 3.82 1.04 23.92
N ASN A 229 3.27 2.06 24.59
CA ASN A 229 2.81 1.92 25.97
C ASN A 229 1.65 0.94 26.11
N ASN A 230 0.83 0.84 25.07
CA ASN A 230 -0.28 -0.11 24.98
C ASN A 230 -0.20 -0.86 23.65
N PRO A 231 -0.62 -2.13 23.60
CA PRO A 231 -0.73 -2.87 22.36
C PRO A 231 -1.56 -2.12 21.33
N LYS A 232 -1.07 -2.05 20.09
CA LYS A 232 -1.75 -1.40 18.97
C LYS A 232 -2.00 -2.41 17.85
N LYS A 233 -3.15 -2.28 17.21
CA LYS A 233 -3.37 -2.95 15.93
C LYS A 233 -2.56 -2.20 14.87
N LEU A 234 -1.64 -2.89 14.21
CA LEU A 234 -0.84 -2.36 13.11
C LEU A 234 -1.58 -2.60 11.78
N GLY A 235 -1.70 -1.56 10.95
CA GLY A 235 -2.22 -1.66 9.59
C GLY A 235 -1.09 -1.81 8.58
N THR A 236 -0.30 -0.76 8.40
CA THR A 236 0.82 -0.74 7.43
C THR A 236 2.09 -0.33 8.13
N ILE A 237 3.20 -0.98 7.78
CA ILE A 237 4.55 -0.58 8.18
C ILE A 237 5.27 -0.07 6.94
N ASN A 238 5.70 1.18 6.97
CA ASN A 238 6.59 1.75 5.98
C ASN A 238 8.01 1.82 6.57
N PHE A 239 8.93 1.13 5.93
CA PHE A 239 10.34 1.17 6.28
C PHE A 239 11.12 1.75 5.11
N VAL A 240 11.61 2.97 5.27
CA VAL A 240 12.35 3.70 4.25
C VAL A 240 13.81 3.76 4.64
N GLN A 241 14.71 3.36 3.74
CA GLN A 241 16.14 3.50 3.92
C GLN A 241 16.79 4.09 2.67
N ASP A 242 18.04 4.54 2.78
CA ASP A 242 18.81 5.08 1.67
C ASP A 242 18.90 4.06 0.52
N SER A 243 18.78 4.54 -0.70
CA SER A 243 18.97 3.75 -1.94
C SER A 243 20.45 3.59 -2.33
N GLY A 244 21.35 4.34 -1.68
CA GLY A 244 22.79 4.34 -1.92
C GLY A 244 23.54 3.18 -1.27
N THR A 245 24.76 3.46 -0.83
CA THR A 245 25.66 2.49 -0.19
C THR A 245 25.38 2.29 1.29
N ASP A 246 24.72 3.26 1.93
CA ASP A 246 24.46 3.30 3.36
C ASP A 246 23.14 2.64 3.73
N LYS A 247 22.86 1.48 3.14
CA LYS A 247 21.66 0.68 3.38
C LYS A 247 21.97 -0.63 4.06
N ILE A 248 21.00 -1.12 4.82
CA ILE A 248 21.03 -2.47 5.39
C ILE A 248 20.76 -3.46 4.24
N THR A 249 21.64 -4.42 4.04
CA THR A 249 21.53 -5.38 2.95
C THR A 249 20.68 -6.60 3.27
N ARG A 250 20.51 -6.92 4.55
CA ARG A 250 19.65 -7.99 5.05
C ARG A 250 19.07 -7.59 6.41
N TYR A 251 17.76 -7.74 6.56
CA TYR A 251 17.06 -7.47 7.80
C TYR A 251 15.74 -8.23 7.88
N ALA A 252 15.22 -8.38 9.09
CA ALA A 252 13.89 -8.88 9.36
C ALA A 252 13.04 -7.79 9.99
N LEU A 253 11.76 -7.72 9.61
CA LEU A 253 10.74 -7.05 10.38
C LEU A 253 10.14 -8.06 11.36
N GLU A 254 10.11 -7.68 12.62
CA GLU A 254 9.63 -8.53 13.71
C GLU A 254 8.62 -7.77 14.56
N TYR A 255 7.72 -8.50 15.20
CA TYR A 255 6.77 -7.95 16.16
C TYR A 255 6.73 -8.76 17.45
N SER A 256 6.31 -8.12 18.51
CA SER A 256 6.06 -8.75 19.80
C SER A 256 4.80 -8.16 20.44
N VAL A 257 3.96 -9.00 21.03
CA VAL A 257 2.76 -8.58 21.78
C VAL A 257 3.05 -8.41 23.28
N ASP A 258 4.18 -8.91 23.75
CA ASP A 258 4.58 -8.90 25.17
C ASP A 258 5.94 -8.20 25.41
N GLY A 259 6.59 -7.71 24.34
CA GLY A 259 7.90 -7.07 24.41
C GLY A 259 9.08 -8.02 24.64
N THR A 260 8.83 -9.33 24.73
CA THR A 260 9.85 -10.33 25.08
C THR A 260 9.98 -11.41 24.01
N ASN A 261 8.85 -11.90 23.51
CA ASN A 261 8.80 -12.93 22.49
C ASN A 261 8.57 -12.29 21.12
N TRP A 262 9.58 -12.36 20.27
CA TRP A 262 9.56 -11.76 18.94
C TRP A 262 9.25 -12.79 17.88
N LYS A 263 8.41 -12.40 16.90
CA LYS A 263 8.04 -13.21 15.74
C LYS A 263 8.40 -12.43 14.47
N THR A 264 9.01 -13.10 13.53
CA THR A 264 9.34 -12.52 12.23
C THR A 264 8.06 -12.36 11.39
N LEU A 265 7.82 -11.14 10.95
CA LEU A 265 6.80 -10.83 9.94
C LEU A 265 7.32 -11.16 8.56
N LYS A 266 8.51 -10.66 8.23
CA LYS A 266 9.13 -10.85 6.92
C LYS A 266 10.62 -10.57 6.95
N GLU A 267 11.37 -11.32 6.14
CA GLU A 267 12.78 -11.09 5.89
C GLU A 267 12.98 -10.39 4.54
N TYR A 268 13.96 -9.50 4.48
CA TYR A 268 14.30 -8.72 3.31
C TYR A 268 15.78 -8.81 2.97
N ALA A 269 16.09 -8.71 1.68
CA ALA A 269 17.45 -8.62 1.18
C ALA A 269 17.54 -7.55 0.09
N GLY A 270 18.28 -6.49 0.36
CA GLY A 270 18.63 -5.46 -0.61
C GLY A 270 17.57 -4.41 -0.94
N ASP A 271 16.41 -4.43 -0.28
CA ASP A 271 15.32 -3.50 -0.56
C ASP A 271 15.58 -2.13 0.08
N ALA A 272 15.41 -1.05 -0.70
CA ALA A 272 15.60 0.31 -0.21
C ALA A 272 14.41 0.82 0.60
N THR A 273 13.20 0.49 0.16
CA THR A 273 11.95 0.90 0.81
C THR A 273 11.00 -0.27 0.85
N VAL A 274 10.34 -0.46 1.98
CA VAL A 274 9.39 -1.54 2.21
C VAL A 274 8.07 -0.98 2.68
N HIS A 275 7.00 -1.37 1.99
CA HIS A 275 5.62 -1.16 2.40
C HIS A 275 5.02 -2.52 2.72
N LEU A 276 4.75 -2.79 3.99
CA LEU A 276 4.17 -4.03 4.45
C LEU A 276 2.79 -3.76 5.03
N ASN A 277 1.76 -4.31 4.39
CA ASN A 277 0.43 -4.36 4.98
C ASN A 277 0.37 -5.52 5.98
N VAL A 278 0.31 -5.20 7.26
CA VAL A 278 0.31 -6.18 8.35
C VAL A 278 -1.04 -6.86 8.51
N GLU A 279 -2.13 -6.23 8.06
CA GLU A 279 -3.48 -6.83 8.12
C GLU A 279 -3.59 -8.08 7.23
N ASP A 280 -2.70 -8.23 6.25
CA ASP A 280 -2.62 -9.40 5.38
C ASP A 280 -1.82 -10.57 6.00
N GLN A 281 -1.23 -10.38 7.16
CA GLN A 281 -0.49 -11.41 7.88
C GLN A 281 -1.39 -12.05 8.94
N ASP A 282 -1.39 -13.37 9.03
CA ASP A 282 -2.01 -14.12 10.13
C ASP A 282 -1.17 -13.89 11.42
N LEU A 283 -1.52 -12.87 12.19
CA LEU A 283 -0.87 -12.50 13.45
C LEU A 283 -1.61 -13.07 14.65
#